data_acf934032923fd8c5759d77c3bf474ae
#
_entry.id   acf934032923fd8c5759d77c3bf474ae
#
_cell.length_a   1.000
_cell.length_b   1.000
_cell.length_c   1.000
_cell.angle_alpha   90.00
_cell.angle_beta   90.00
_cell.angle_gamma   90.00
#
_symmetry.space_group_name_H-M   'P 1'
#
loop_
_entity.id
_entity.type
_entity.pdbx_description
1 polymer ?
#
loop_
_entity_poly.entity_id
_entity_poly.type
_entity_poly.pdbx_seq_one_letter_code
_entity_poly.pdbx_strand_id
1 'polypeptide(L)'
;KSEESNYSRINLQDSEDEIRKKIKKAKTDSSPIPGTIEELKDRPEALNLLSIYSFVISSTIEKTLNTMKGREFSKFKNDLSDALVATICPIGKKIKNLKNDQSYLLKILHEGTEKANSIAEKNLDKVKEIVGFVLH
;
A
#
# COMPACT_ATOMS: atom_id res chain seq x y z
N LYS A 1 -9.66 9.13 -0.19
CA LYS A 1 -8.91 9.17 1.10
C LYS A 1 -9.83 9.33 2.32
N SER A 2 -11.06 9.73 2.13
CA SER A 2 -12.03 10.07 3.17
C SER A 2 -13.28 9.16 3.19
N GLU A 3 -13.25 8.02 2.53
CA GLU A 3 -14.36 7.09 2.65
C GLU A 3 -14.40 6.45 4.04
N GLU A 4 -15.55 6.50 4.67
CA GLU A 4 -15.81 5.94 5.99
C GLU A 4 -15.71 4.40 6.00
N SER A 5 -15.99 3.77 4.84
CA SER A 5 -15.96 2.32 4.70
C SER A 5 -14.54 1.75 4.70
N ASN A 6 -14.26 0.85 5.62
CA ASN A 6 -13.01 0.10 5.66
C ASN A 6 -12.87 -0.91 4.50
N TYR A 7 -13.93 -1.12 3.70
CA TYR A 7 -13.93 -2.04 2.55
C TYR A 7 -13.39 -1.40 1.26
N SER A 8 -13.23 -0.08 1.23
CA SER A 8 -12.69 0.65 0.06
C SER A 8 -11.17 0.61 -0.06
N ARG A 9 -10.48 0.04 0.93
CA ARG A 9 -9.01 0.01 0.98
C ARG A 9 -8.49 -1.26 1.65
N ILE A 10 -7.28 -1.66 1.28
CA ILE A 10 -6.51 -2.70 1.98
C ILE A 10 -5.41 -2.00 2.75
N ASN A 11 -5.36 -2.24 4.05
CA ASN A 11 -4.33 -1.68 4.93
C ASN A 11 -3.16 -2.66 5.05
N LEU A 12 -1.95 -2.15 5.27
CA LEU A 12 -0.75 -2.99 5.44
C LEU A 12 -0.78 -3.89 6.68
N GLN A 13 -1.72 -3.65 7.60
CA GLN A 13 -1.91 -4.44 8.81
C GLN A 13 -3.16 -5.32 8.77
N ASP A 14 -3.87 -5.35 7.62
CA ASP A 14 -5.01 -6.25 7.47
C ASP A 14 -4.54 -7.70 7.57
N SER A 15 -5.30 -8.52 8.26
CA SER A 15 -5.11 -9.96 8.31
C SER A 15 -5.48 -10.62 6.98
N GLU A 16 -5.05 -11.86 6.80
CA GLU A 16 -5.43 -12.67 5.63
C GLU A 16 -6.95 -12.70 5.41
N ASP A 17 -7.71 -12.96 6.48
CA ASP A 17 -9.18 -13.03 6.42
C ASP A 17 -9.81 -11.68 6.04
N GLU A 18 -9.26 -10.56 6.54
CA GLU A 18 -9.74 -9.23 6.19
C GLU A 18 -9.46 -8.90 4.72
N ILE A 19 -8.27 -9.23 4.21
CA ILE A 19 -7.93 -9.05 2.79
C ILE A 19 -8.89 -9.86 1.91
N ARG A 20 -9.05 -11.16 2.19
CA ARG A 20 -9.96 -12.04 1.43
C ARG A 20 -11.39 -11.53 1.45
N LYS A 21 -11.87 -11.10 2.62
CA LYS A 21 -13.22 -10.55 2.79
C LYS A 21 -13.43 -9.25 2.00
N LYS A 22 -12.43 -8.35 1.99
CA LYS A 22 -12.48 -7.10 1.24
C LYS A 22 -12.51 -7.36 -0.27
N ILE A 23 -11.65 -8.22 -0.77
CA ILE A 23 -11.62 -8.57 -2.20
C ILE A 23 -12.90 -9.29 -2.63
N LYS A 24 -13.42 -10.21 -1.83
CA LYS A 24 -14.70 -10.89 -2.11
C LYS A 24 -15.85 -9.89 -2.26
N LYS A 25 -15.89 -8.85 -1.43
CA LYS A 25 -16.91 -7.79 -1.46
C LYS A 25 -16.68 -6.72 -2.53
N ALA A 26 -15.49 -6.62 -3.11
CA ALA A 26 -15.20 -5.66 -4.16
C ALA A 26 -16.22 -5.83 -5.31
N LYS A 27 -16.75 -4.72 -5.79
CA LYS A 27 -17.75 -4.72 -6.87
C LYS A 27 -17.10 -5.16 -8.17
N THR A 28 -17.80 -5.99 -8.92
CA THR A 28 -17.48 -6.36 -10.31
C THR A 28 -18.79 -6.66 -11.03
N ASP A 29 -18.79 -6.50 -12.33
CA ASP A 29 -19.90 -6.96 -13.18
C ASP A 29 -19.88 -8.50 -13.34
N SER A 30 -20.90 -9.04 -14.02
CA SER A 30 -21.08 -10.48 -14.25
C SER A 30 -20.34 -11.01 -15.49
N SER A 31 -19.78 -10.12 -16.30
CA SER A 31 -19.09 -10.51 -17.53
C SER A 31 -17.70 -11.09 -17.23
N PRO A 32 -17.20 -12.04 -18.01
CA PRO A 32 -15.86 -12.58 -17.82
C PRO A 32 -14.77 -11.52 -18.06
N ILE A 33 -13.54 -11.83 -17.69
CA ILE A 33 -12.39 -10.96 -17.92
C ILE A 33 -12.18 -10.80 -19.42
N PRO A 34 -12.08 -9.55 -19.93
CA PRO A 34 -11.88 -9.28 -21.35
C PRO A 34 -10.47 -9.61 -21.80
N GLY A 35 -10.28 -9.61 -23.12
CA GLY A 35 -8.97 -9.88 -23.73
C GLY A 35 -8.13 -8.64 -23.99
N THR A 36 -8.74 -7.44 -23.96
CA THR A 36 -8.09 -6.18 -24.34
C THR A 36 -8.37 -5.07 -23.33
N ILE A 37 -7.51 -4.05 -23.33
CA ILE A 37 -7.67 -2.87 -22.46
C ILE A 37 -8.87 -2.04 -22.93
N GLU A 38 -9.13 -1.99 -24.23
CA GLU A 38 -10.24 -1.24 -24.80
C GLU A 38 -11.57 -1.70 -24.21
N GLU A 39 -11.76 -3.00 -24.02
CA GLU A 39 -12.96 -3.58 -23.42
C GLU A 39 -13.12 -3.25 -21.92
N LEU A 40 -12.05 -2.75 -21.26
CA LEU A 40 -12.08 -2.33 -19.87
C LEU A 40 -12.46 -0.85 -19.67
N LYS A 41 -12.51 -0.04 -20.76
CA LYS A 41 -12.80 1.41 -20.66
C LYS A 41 -14.11 1.70 -19.94
N ASP A 42 -15.13 0.89 -20.20
CA ASP A 42 -16.46 1.03 -19.60
C ASP A 42 -16.66 0.14 -18.35
N ARG A 43 -15.57 -0.45 -17.83
CA ARG A 43 -15.58 -1.38 -16.69
C ARG A 43 -14.54 -0.97 -15.64
N PRO A 44 -14.67 0.21 -15.01
CA PRO A 44 -13.64 0.79 -14.13
C PRO A 44 -13.32 -0.08 -12.91
N GLU A 45 -14.30 -0.79 -12.34
CA GLU A 45 -14.08 -1.69 -11.21
C GLU A 45 -13.24 -2.91 -11.63
N ALA A 46 -13.49 -3.46 -12.80
CA ALA A 46 -12.71 -4.56 -13.37
C ALA A 46 -11.27 -4.12 -13.67
N LEU A 47 -11.11 -2.95 -14.31
CA LEU A 47 -9.81 -2.35 -14.59
C LEU A 47 -9.00 -2.14 -13.31
N ASN A 48 -9.63 -1.62 -12.25
CA ASN A 48 -8.98 -1.39 -10.98
C ASN A 48 -8.43 -2.69 -10.37
N LEU A 49 -9.24 -3.74 -10.28
CA LEU A 49 -8.81 -5.01 -9.69
C LEU A 49 -7.72 -5.71 -10.51
N LEU A 50 -7.82 -5.66 -11.84
CA LEU A 50 -6.79 -6.21 -12.74
C LEU A 50 -5.49 -5.42 -12.66
N SER A 51 -5.56 -4.10 -12.53
CA SER A 51 -4.38 -3.24 -12.33
C SER A 51 -3.67 -3.55 -11.02
N ILE A 52 -4.42 -3.71 -9.92
CA ILE A 52 -3.86 -4.11 -8.63
C ILE A 52 -3.17 -5.48 -8.75
N TYR A 53 -3.83 -6.45 -9.36
CA TYR A 53 -3.26 -7.79 -9.53
C TYR A 53 -1.97 -7.74 -10.36
N SER A 54 -1.99 -7.06 -11.51
CA SER A 54 -0.81 -6.92 -12.37
C SER A 54 0.37 -6.31 -11.63
N PHE A 55 0.12 -5.25 -10.83
CA PHE A 55 1.15 -4.62 -10.02
C PHE A 55 1.73 -5.57 -8.98
N VAL A 56 0.87 -6.29 -8.26
CA VAL A 56 1.28 -7.22 -7.18
C VAL A 56 2.14 -8.36 -7.70
N ILE A 57 1.81 -8.92 -8.89
CA ILE A 57 2.59 -9.99 -9.52
C ILE A 57 3.74 -9.47 -10.39
N SER A 58 4.05 -8.17 -10.35
CA SER A 58 5.09 -7.52 -11.17
C SER A 58 4.94 -7.79 -12.68
N SER A 59 3.71 -7.73 -13.17
CA SER A 59 3.35 -7.93 -14.58
C SER A 59 2.73 -6.66 -15.20
N THR A 60 2.61 -6.64 -16.53
CA THR A 60 1.80 -5.61 -17.21
C THR A 60 0.33 -6.04 -17.30
N ILE A 61 -0.56 -5.06 -17.47
CA ILE A 61 -1.99 -5.35 -17.58
C ILE A 61 -2.30 -6.17 -18.84
N GLU A 62 -1.58 -5.94 -19.93
CA GLU A 62 -1.73 -6.69 -21.18
C GLU A 62 -1.40 -8.18 -20.98
N LYS A 63 -0.27 -8.46 -20.32
CA LYS A 63 0.12 -9.85 -19.99
C LYS A 63 -0.90 -10.50 -19.08
N THR A 64 -1.38 -9.76 -18.09
CA THR A 64 -2.42 -10.26 -17.17
C THR A 64 -3.71 -10.59 -17.92
N LEU A 65 -4.18 -9.70 -18.82
CA LEU A 65 -5.36 -9.94 -19.62
C LEU A 65 -5.21 -11.17 -20.50
N ASN A 66 -4.06 -11.31 -21.19
CA ASN A 66 -3.79 -12.48 -22.02
C ASN A 66 -3.86 -13.80 -21.24
N THR A 67 -3.41 -13.80 -19.98
CA THR A 67 -3.42 -15.00 -19.13
C THR A 67 -4.79 -15.28 -18.51
N MET A 68 -5.55 -14.23 -18.21
CA MET A 68 -6.82 -14.31 -17.46
C MET A 68 -8.06 -14.21 -18.35
N LYS A 69 -7.91 -13.94 -19.64
CA LYS A 69 -9.01 -13.80 -20.63
C LYS A 69 -10.07 -14.90 -20.48
N GLY A 70 -11.31 -14.51 -20.42
CA GLY A 70 -12.46 -15.41 -20.35
C GLY A 70 -12.72 -16.04 -18.98
N ARG A 71 -11.87 -15.79 -17.98
CA ARG A 71 -12.09 -16.30 -16.61
C ARG A 71 -13.18 -15.49 -15.90
N GLU A 72 -13.91 -16.14 -15.02
CA GLU A 72 -14.89 -15.50 -14.14
C GLU A 72 -14.19 -14.66 -13.06
N PHE A 73 -14.76 -13.50 -12.74
CA PHE A 73 -14.24 -12.64 -11.67
C PHE A 73 -14.25 -13.31 -10.29
N SER A 74 -15.16 -14.25 -10.04
CA SER A 74 -15.19 -15.03 -8.81
C SER A 74 -13.90 -15.81 -8.58
N LYS A 75 -13.37 -16.45 -9.62
CA LYS A 75 -12.10 -17.19 -9.59
C LYS A 75 -10.90 -16.24 -9.53
N PHE A 76 -10.93 -15.19 -10.34
CA PHE A 76 -9.89 -14.16 -10.33
C PHE A 76 -9.73 -13.48 -8.96
N LYS A 77 -10.81 -13.21 -8.24
CA LYS A 77 -10.75 -12.65 -6.89
C LYS A 77 -10.01 -13.54 -5.88
N ASN A 78 -10.06 -14.85 -6.07
CA ASN A 78 -9.27 -15.76 -5.24
C ASN A 78 -7.76 -15.60 -5.55
N ASP A 79 -7.39 -15.61 -6.83
CA ASP A 79 -5.99 -15.42 -7.26
C ASP A 79 -5.46 -14.05 -6.78
N LEU A 80 -6.27 -12.98 -6.92
CA LEU A 80 -5.93 -11.64 -6.41
C LEU A 80 -5.76 -11.64 -4.89
N SER A 81 -6.64 -12.31 -4.17
CA SER A 81 -6.54 -12.43 -2.71
C SER A 81 -5.27 -13.14 -2.29
N ASP A 82 -4.92 -14.24 -2.94
CA ASP A 82 -3.70 -15.01 -2.66
C ASP A 82 -2.44 -14.17 -2.91
N ALA A 83 -2.38 -13.46 -4.02
CA ALA A 83 -1.27 -12.58 -4.35
C ALA A 83 -1.13 -11.43 -3.33
N LEU A 84 -2.23 -10.81 -2.92
CA LEU A 84 -2.24 -9.75 -1.92
C LEU A 84 -1.84 -10.26 -0.53
N VAL A 85 -2.34 -11.40 -0.11
CA VAL A 85 -1.95 -12.04 1.16
C VAL A 85 -0.46 -12.33 1.18
N ALA A 86 0.07 -12.92 0.11
CA ALA A 86 1.50 -13.22 0.01
C ALA A 86 2.38 -11.97 0.09
N THR A 87 1.89 -10.81 -0.42
CA THR A 87 2.65 -9.57 -0.44
C THR A 87 2.47 -8.75 0.84
N ILE A 88 1.25 -8.62 1.35
CA ILE A 88 0.91 -7.69 2.44
C ILE A 88 1.12 -8.30 3.81
N CYS A 89 0.76 -9.56 4.02
CA CYS A 89 0.87 -10.19 5.34
C CYS A 89 2.30 -10.20 5.91
N PRO A 90 3.37 -10.42 5.13
CA PRO A 90 4.74 -10.29 5.64
C PRO A 90 5.07 -8.88 6.12
N ILE A 91 4.57 -7.85 5.43
CA ILE A 91 4.73 -6.43 5.82
C ILE A 91 4.01 -6.18 7.15
N GLY A 92 2.75 -6.63 7.25
CA GLY A 92 1.96 -6.51 8.47
C GLY A 92 2.61 -7.17 9.68
N LYS A 93 3.19 -8.36 9.49
CA LYS A 93 3.96 -9.05 10.54
C LYS A 93 5.18 -8.23 10.99
N LYS A 94 5.94 -7.66 10.05
CA LYS A 94 7.08 -6.77 10.39
C LYS A 94 6.63 -5.54 11.16
N ILE A 95 5.55 -4.89 10.73
CA ILE A 95 4.99 -3.72 11.43
C ILE A 95 4.60 -4.10 12.86
N LYS A 96 3.92 -5.25 13.05
CA LYS A 96 3.51 -5.73 14.37
C LYS A 96 4.72 -6.00 15.27
N ASN A 97 5.75 -6.66 14.75
CA ASN A 97 6.97 -6.94 15.50
C ASN A 97 7.66 -5.65 15.93
N LEU A 98 7.84 -4.68 15.01
CA LEU A 98 8.44 -3.38 15.32
C LEU A 98 7.63 -2.62 16.37
N LYS A 99 6.30 -2.62 16.27
CA LYS A 99 5.43 -1.97 17.27
C LYS A 99 5.53 -2.58 18.68
N ASN A 100 5.83 -3.86 18.76
CA ASN A 100 6.01 -4.55 20.03
C ASN A 100 7.40 -4.33 20.63
N ASP A 101 8.39 -3.91 19.85
CA ASP A 101 9.75 -3.58 20.32
C ASP A 101 9.87 -2.07 20.56
N GLN A 102 9.33 -1.63 21.69
CA GLN A 102 9.36 -0.22 22.07
C GLN A 102 10.79 0.30 22.27
N SER A 103 11.70 -0.54 22.75
CA SER A 103 13.10 -0.15 22.98
C SER A 103 13.81 0.17 21.67
N TYR A 104 13.59 -0.64 20.65
CA TYR A 104 14.11 -0.40 19.31
C TYR A 104 13.52 0.87 18.68
N LEU A 105 12.21 1.07 18.81
CA LEU A 105 11.55 2.27 18.27
C LEU A 105 12.09 3.55 18.96
N LEU A 106 12.23 3.55 20.28
CA LEU A 106 12.79 4.68 21.03
C LEU A 106 14.23 4.97 20.61
N LYS A 107 15.05 3.94 20.39
CA LYS A 107 16.43 4.11 19.89
C LYS A 107 16.44 4.80 18.52
N ILE A 108 15.63 4.35 17.57
CA ILE A 108 15.54 4.98 16.23
C ILE A 108 15.07 6.43 16.32
N LEU A 109 14.08 6.71 17.16
CA LEU A 109 13.59 8.07 17.38
C LEU A 109 14.69 8.97 17.98
N HIS A 110 15.45 8.47 18.97
CA HIS A 110 16.54 9.21 19.59
C HIS A 110 17.64 9.54 18.58
N GLU A 111 18.11 8.54 17.83
CA GLU A 111 19.11 8.74 16.76
C GLU A 111 18.63 9.72 15.69
N GLY A 112 17.35 9.68 15.35
CA GLY A 112 16.73 10.63 14.41
C GLY A 112 16.69 12.06 14.97
N THR A 113 16.35 12.18 16.26
CA THR A 113 16.31 13.47 16.97
C THR A 113 17.70 14.09 17.05
N GLU A 114 18.73 13.33 17.41
CA GLU A 114 20.12 13.83 17.46
C GLU A 114 20.58 14.34 16.08
N LYS A 115 20.30 13.59 15.01
CA LYS A 115 20.63 14.03 13.63
C LYS A 115 19.90 15.30 13.26
N ALA A 116 18.60 15.38 13.54
CA ALA A 116 17.80 16.57 13.23
C ALA A 116 18.28 17.80 14.01
N ASN A 117 18.52 17.65 15.32
CA ASN A 117 19.01 18.73 16.17
C ASN A 117 20.39 19.24 15.71
N SER A 118 21.32 18.35 15.37
CA SER A 118 22.66 18.76 14.91
C SER A 118 22.63 19.62 13.64
N ILE A 119 21.63 19.41 12.78
CA ILE A 119 21.42 20.23 11.58
C ILE A 119 20.69 21.53 11.93
N ALA A 120 19.65 21.44 12.76
CA ALA A 120 18.82 22.56 13.15
C ALA A 120 19.62 23.61 13.96
N GLU A 121 20.43 23.18 14.94
CA GLU A 121 21.25 24.06 15.78
C GLU A 121 22.24 24.86 14.94
N LYS A 122 22.96 24.21 14.03
CA LYS A 122 23.89 24.90 13.11
C LYS A 122 23.20 25.98 12.26
N ASN A 123 21.98 25.71 11.82
CA ASN A 123 21.21 26.68 11.05
C ASN A 123 20.68 27.81 11.93
N LEU A 124 20.20 27.46 13.11
CA LEU A 124 19.70 28.42 14.10
C LEU A 124 20.79 29.39 14.55
N ASP A 125 22.01 28.89 14.80
CA ASP A 125 23.14 29.73 15.19
C ASP A 125 23.51 30.73 14.09
N LYS A 126 23.54 30.29 12.82
CA LYS A 126 23.71 31.20 11.69
C LYS A 126 22.64 32.29 11.62
N VAL A 127 21.39 31.91 11.85
CA VAL A 127 20.29 32.88 11.85
C VAL A 127 20.46 33.87 13.00
N LYS A 128 20.83 33.40 14.21
CA LYS A 128 21.08 34.25 15.36
C LYS A 128 22.22 35.26 15.09
N GLU A 129 23.33 34.80 14.49
CA GLU A 129 24.43 35.67 14.07
C GLU A 129 23.95 36.79 13.11
N ILE A 130 23.20 36.41 12.08
CA ILE A 130 22.70 37.38 11.06
C ILE A 130 21.79 38.43 11.68
N VAL A 131 20.95 38.06 12.66
CA VAL A 131 20.02 38.98 13.30
C VAL A 131 20.62 39.68 14.54
N GLY A 132 21.89 39.41 14.87
CA GLY A 132 22.60 40.05 15.97
C GLY A 132 22.27 39.53 17.38
N PHE A 133 21.76 38.31 17.49
CA PHE A 133 21.63 37.64 18.80
C PHE A 133 22.99 37.17 19.33
N VAL A 134 23.25 37.46 20.60
CA VAL A 134 24.47 36.97 21.27
C VAL A 134 24.34 35.46 21.49
N LEU A 135 25.29 34.71 20.96
CA LEU A 135 25.43 33.27 21.25
C LEU A 135 26.16 33.10 22.60
N HIS A 136 25.51 32.48 23.57
CA HIS A 136 26.10 32.13 24.88
C HIS A 136 26.55 30.69 24.87
#